data_3fbeaa9a5ffc148f7c4ea5a3f20ce00c
#
_entry.id   3fbeaa9a5ffc148f7c4ea5a3f20ce00c
#
_cell.length_a   1.000
_cell.length_b   1.000
_cell.length_c   1.000
_cell.angle_alpha   90.00
_cell.angle_beta   90.00
_cell.angle_gamma   90.00
#
_symmetry.space_group_name_H-M   'P 1'
#
loop_
_entity.id
_entity.type
_entity.pdbx_description
1 polymer ?
#
loop_
_entity_poly.entity_id
_entity_poly.type
_entity_poly.pdbx_seq_one_letter_code
_entity_poly.pdbx_strand_id
1 'polypeptide(L)'
;ILLKFKSTGGFNDEIDITYSGTLCYIAAKKLNKNPTELILDVLNNADDTGIAYIENFLNKIDGDISDIKSRLGYPSADKNDLIHATFDQLFFGPELYSKIFQKKSKFSDKGLIENDNVIVTSELVETLKKKFNDKIAIVTGRGLNAISSSLNEILNKFNVENSVFLEDEPRDLAKPNPQSLIRAMKGLNSKNCLYVGDSMEDII
;
A
#
# COMPACT_ATOMS: atom_id res chain seq x y z
N ILE A 1 -14.11 5.26 4.98
CA ILE A 1 -13.82 3.81 5.02
C ILE A 1 -12.30 3.59 5.04
N LEU A 2 -11.51 4.12 4.09
CA LEU A 2 -10.06 3.92 4.02
C LEU A 2 -9.34 4.23 5.34
N LEU A 3 -9.58 5.42 5.90
CA LEU A 3 -8.99 5.82 7.19
C LEU A 3 -9.39 4.88 8.33
N LYS A 4 -10.57 4.28 8.25
CA LYS A 4 -11.02 3.34 9.26
C LYS A 4 -10.30 2.00 9.18
N PHE A 5 -10.01 1.49 7.98
CA PHE A 5 -9.11 0.35 7.81
C PHE A 5 -7.75 0.62 8.46
N LYS A 6 -7.13 1.74 8.10
CA LYS A 6 -5.81 2.12 8.64
C LYS A 6 -5.81 2.31 10.17
N SER A 7 -6.91 2.81 10.74
CA SER A 7 -7.02 3.01 12.19
C SER A 7 -7.12 1.72 13.02
N THR A 8 -7.36 0.56 12.40
CA THR A 8 -7.34 -0.73 13.12
C THR A 8 -5.93 -1.22 13.45
N GLY A 9 -4.90 -0.67 12.78
CA GLY A 9 -3.50 -1.09 12.93
C GLY A 9 -3.10 -2.31 12.09
N GLY A 10 -4.04 -3.02 11.49
CA GLY A 10 -3.77 -4.24 10.71
C GLY A 10 -3.78 -4.04 9.19
N PHE A 11 -3.92 -2.81 8.70
CA PHE A 11 -4.04 -2.50 7.27
C PHE A 11 -3.16 -1.36 6.83
N ASN A 12 -2.03 -1.70 6.27
CA ASN A 12 -0.97 -0.78 5.86
C ASN A 12 -0.76 -0.75 4.36
N ASP A 13 -1.12 -1.86 3.71
CA ASP A 13 -1.05 -2.06 2.28
C ASP A 13 -2.42 -1.77 1.66
N GLU A 14 -2.46 -0.91 0.65
CA GLU A 14 -3.69 -0.57 -0.10
C GLU A 14 -4.28 -1.80 -0.80
N ILE A 15 -3.47 -2.79 -1.16
CA ILE A 15 -3.94 -4.04 -1.76
C ILE A 15 -4.69 -4.88 -0.72
N ASP A 16 -4.18 -4.96 0.51
CA ASP A 16 -4.87 -5.65 1.62
C ASP A 16 -6.22 -5.01 1.91
N ILE A 17 -6.28 -3.68 1.89
CA ILE A 17 -7.54 -2.92 2.05
C ILE A 17 -8.50 -3.22 0.89
N THR A 18 -7.97 -3.22 -0.34
CA THR A 18 -8.77 -3.49 -1.55
C THR A 18 -9.34 -4.90 -1.52
N TYR A 19 -8.52 -5.89 -1.18
CA TYR A 19 -8.98 -7.27 -1.01
C TYR A 19 -10.08 -7.38 0.06
N SER A 20 -9.81 -6.86 1.25
CA SER A 20 -10.73 -6.94 2.38
C SER A 20 -12.06 -6.23 2.11
N GLY A 21 -12.00 -5.04 1.49
CA GLY A 21 -13.19 -4.32 1.06
C GLY A 21 -13.99 -5.07 -0.01
N THR A 22 -13.30 -5.68 -0.98
CA THR A 22 -13.93 -6.48 -2.04
C THR A 22 -14.59 -7.74 -1.45
N LEU A 23 -13.91 -8.41 -0.53
CA LEU A 23 -14.44 -9.60 0.16
C LEU A 23 -15.71 -9.24 0.94
N CYS A 24 -15.70 -8.16 1.72
CA CYS A 24 -16.88 -7.66 2.43
C CYS A 24 -18.01 -7.27 1.45
N TYR A 25 -17.68 -6.62 0.33
CA TYR A 25 -18.68 -6.24 -0.67
C TYR A 25 -19.39 -7.46 -1.26
N ILE A 26 -18.65 -8.49 -1.65
CA ILE A 26 -19.20 -9.71 -2.22
C ILE A 26 -20.07 -10.44 -1.17
N ALA A 27 -19.57 -10.57 0.07
CA ALA A 27 -20.33 -11.17 1.16
C ALA A 27 -21.64 -10.40 1.45
N ALA A 28 -21.60 -9.06 1.47
CA ALA A 28 -22.78 -8.25 1.66
C ALA A 28 -23.85 -8.49 0.56
N LYS A 29 -23.40 -8.58 -0.70
CA LYS A 29 -24.30 -8.89 -1.82
C LYS A 29 -24.95 -10.28 -1.67
N LYS A 30 -24.18 -11.27 -1.28
CA LYS A 30 -24.66 -12.64 -1.03
C LYS A 30 -25.69 -12.68 0.12
N LEU A 31 -25.48 -11.88 1.16
CA LEU A 31 -26.34 -11.76 2.34
C LEU A 31 -27.50 -10.78 2.18
N ASN A 32 -27.65 -10.13 1.01
CA ASN A 32 -28.63 -9.04 0.79
C ASN A 32 -28.51 -7.89 1.79
N LYS A 33 -27.27 -7.56 2.21
CA LYS A 33 -26.92 -6.44 3.10
C LYS A 33 -26.37 -5.25 2.32
N ASN A 34 -26.41 -4.06 2.94
CA ASN A 34 -25.71 -2.89 2.41
C ASN A 34 -24.19 -3.10 2.58
N PRO A 35 -23.38 -3.03 1.50
CA PRO A 35 -21.95 -3.25 1.58
C PRO A 35 -21.22 -2.27 2.50
N THR A 36 -21.59 -0.99 2.46
CA THR A 36 -20.96 0.03 3.32
C THR A 36 -21.22 -0.22 4.80
N GLU A 37 -22.48 -0.59 5.14
CA GLU A 37 -22.84 -0.92 6.51
C GLU A 37 -22.08 -2.16 7.01
N LEU A 38 -22.00 -3.21 6.19
CA LEU A 38 -21.25 -4.41 6.56
C LEU A 38 -19.78 -4.10 6.78
N ILE A 39 -19.13 -3.35 5.88
CA ILE A 39 -17.73 -2.95 6.04
C ILE A 39 -17.52 -2.17 7.34
N LEU A 40 -18.40 -1.22 7.64
CA LEU A 40 -18.31 -0.44 8.86
C LEU A 40 -18.53 -1.28 10.13
N ASP A 41 -19.46 -2.23 10.08
CA ASP A 41 -19.71 -3.16 11.19
C ASP A 41 -18.48 -4.03 11.47
N VAL A 42 -17.90 -4.61 10.42
CA VAL A 42 -16.67 -5.39 10.52
C VAL A 42 -15.54 -4.56 11.13
N LEU A 43 -15.31 -3.36 10.61
CA LEU A 43 -14.20 -2.49 11.05
C LEU A 43 -14.39 -1.89 12.45
N ASN A 44 -15.62 -1.77 12.93
CA ASN A 44 -15.89 -1.30 14.29
C ASN A 44 -15.38 -2.27 15.37
N ASN A 45 -15.25 -3.54 15.03
CA ASN A 45 -14.83 -4.60 15.93
C ASN A 45 -13.47 -5.20 15.54
N ALA A 46 -12.81 -4.66 14.48
CA ALA A 46 -11.55 -5.17 13.99
C ALA A 46 -10.41 -4.93 14.98
N ASP A 47 -9.54 -5.93 15.06
CA ASP A 47 -8.24 -5.86 15.72
C ASP A 47 -7.10 -5.61 14.72
N ASP A 48 -5.87 -5.69 15.17
CA ASP A 48 -4.66 -5.47 14.40
C ASP A 48 -4.23 -6.67 13.53
N THR A 49 -5.02 -7.75 13.50
CA THR A 49 -4.70 -8.94 12.68
C THR A 49 -5.07 -8.79 11.20
N GLY A 50 -5.66 -7.65 10.81
CA GLY A 50 -5.89 -7.26 9.43
C GLY A 50 -6.79 -8.23 8.65
N ILE A 51 -6.29 -8.75 7.53
CA ILE A 51 -7.04 -9.67 6.65
C ILE A 51 -7.62 -10.85 7.44
N ALA A 52 -6.85 -11.44 8.36
CA ALA A 52 -7.28 -12.61 9.13
C ALA A 52 -8.53 -12.32 9.95
N TYR A 53 -8.63 -11.13 10.54
CA TYR A 53 -9.85 -10.71 11.25
C TYR A 53 -11.05 -10.67 10.29
N ILE A 54 -10.91 -10.01 9.15
CA ILE A 54 -12.00 -9.87 8.17
C ILE A 54 -12.51 -11.23 7.70
N GLU A 55 -11.58 -12.13 7.36
CA GLU A 55 -11.93 -13.48 6.90
C GLU A 55 -12.64 -14.28 8.00
N ASN A 56 -12.15 -14.23 9.22
CA ASN A 56 -12.78 -14.92 10.36
C ASN A 56 -14.17 -14.36 10.67
N PHE A 57 -14.34 -13.05 10.60
CA PHE A 57 -15.65 -12.41 10.81
C PHE A 57 -16.64 -12.84 9.72
N LEU A 58 -16.25 -12.78 8.45
CA LEU A 58 -17.11 -13.14 7.34
C LEU A 58 -17.49 -14.62 7.35
N ASN A 59 -16.55 -15.53 7.72
CA ASN A 59 -16.85 -16.95 7.89
C ASN A 59 -17.94 -17.20 8.96
N LYS A 60 -18.00 -16.38 10.00
CA LYS A 60 -19.02 -16.51 11.04
C LYS A 60 -20.42 -16.10 10.57
N ILE A 61 -20.53 -15.14 9.66
CA ILE A 61 -21.81 -14.58 9.25
C ILE A 61 -22.31 -15.08 7.89
N ASP A 62 -21.43 -15.48 6.99
CA ASP A 62 -21.74 -15.96 5.63
C ASP A 62 -21.44 -17.46 5.44
N GLY A 63 -20.79 -18.08 6.42
CA GLY A 63 -20.31 -19.45 6.32
C GLY A 63 -19.01 -19.54 5.52
N ASP A 64 -18.90 -20.50 4.60
CA ASP A 64 -17.66 -20.71 3.85
C ASP A 64 -17.44 -19.63 2.77
N ILE A 65 -16.37 -18.84 2.94
CA ILE A 65 -15.90 -17.83 1.96
C ILE A 65 -14.74 -18.34 1.09
N SER A 66 -14.40 -19.63 1.18
CA SER A 66 -13.24 -20.21 0.46
C SER A 66 -13.36 -20.09 -1.06
N ASP A 67 -14.55 -20.23 -1.62
CA ASP A 67 -14.81 -20.02 -3.05
C ASP A 67 -14.49 -18.57 -3.47
N ILE A 68 -14.92 -17.60 -2.68
CA ILE A 68 -14.65 -16.18 -2.97
C ILE A 68 -13.15 -15.92 -2.89
N LYS A 69 -12.48 -16.40 -1.86
CA LYS A 69 -11.01 -16.27 -1.68
C LYS A 69 -10.26 -16.89 -2.85
N SER A 70 -10.62 -18.10 -3.23
CA SER A 70 -10.00 -18.80 -4.36
C SER A 70 -10.15 -18.02 -5.67
N ARG A 71 -11.31 -17.40 -5.92
CA ARG A 71 -11.57 -16.60 -7.13
C ARG A 71 -10.82 -15.29 -7.13
N LEU A 72 -10.63 -14.65 -5.98
CA LEU A 72 -9.85 -13.42 -5.84
C LEU A 72 -8.34 -13.69 -5.95
N GLY A 73 -7.89 -14.89 -5.54
CA GLY A 73 -6.50 -15.30 -5.63
C GLY A 73 -5.54 -14.55 -4.70
N TYR A 74 -6.05 -13.95 -3.63
CA TYR A 74 -5.28 -13.11 -2.71
C TYR A 74 -5.41 -13.62 -1.26
N PRO A 75 -4.41 -13.47 -0.37
CA PRO A 75 -3.05 -12.99 -0.65
C PRO A 75 -2.24 -13.95 -1.51
N SER A 76 -1.47 -13.40 -2.43
CA SER A 76 -0.63 -14.15 -3.35
C SER A 76 0.76 -13.51 -3.46
N ALA A 77 1.79 -14.34 -3.68
CA ALA A 77 3.12 -13.86 -4.04
C ALA A 77 3.20 -13.43 -5.53
N ASP A 78 2.22 -13.83 -6.35
CA ASP A 78 2.13 -13.47 -7.76
C ASP A 78 1.30 -12.19 -7.93
N LYS A 79 1.95 -11.10 -8.26
CA LYS A 79 1.31 -9.80 -8.58
C LYS A 79 0.44 -9.82 -9.85
N ASN A 80 0.29 -10.96 -10.51
CA ASN A 80 -0.66 -11.15 -11.62
C ASN A 80 -2.03 -11.67 -11.15
N ASP A 81 -2.25 -11.85 -9.85
CA ASP A 81 -3.58 -12.18 -9.34
C ASP A 81 -4.61 -11.10 -9.68
N LEU A 82 -5.89 -11.45 -9.55
CA LEU A 82 -6.98 -10.56 -9.97
C LEU A 82 -7.00 -9.23 -9.22
N ILE A 83 -6.66 -9.23 -7.93
CA ILE A 83 -6.68 -8.04 -7.07
C ILE A 83 -5.57 -7.07 -7.49
N HIS A 84 -4.31 -7.53 -7.54
CA HIS A 84 -3.19 -6.70 -7.99
C HIS A 84 -3.41 -6.17 -9.41
N ALA A 85 -3.73 -7.07 -10.35
CA ALA A 85 -3.91 -6.70 -11.74
C ALA A 85 -5.06 -5.69 -11.97
N THR A 86 -6.09 -5.72 -11.12
CA THR A 86 -7.18 -4.74 -11.20
C THR A 86 -6.81 -3.44 -10.50
N PHE A 87 -6.22 -3.54 -9.31
CA PHE A 87 -5.76 -2.38 -8.55
C PHE A 87 -4.80 -1.54 -9.37
N ASP A 88 -3.75 -2.15 -9.93
CA ASP A 88 -2.74 -1.44 -10.73
C ASP A 88 -3.33 -0.66 -11.90
N GLN A 89 -4.29 -1.27 -12.61
CA GLN A 89 -4.95 -0.60 -13.72
C GLN A 89 -5.77 0.63 -13.29
N LEU A 90 -6.48 0.52 -12.16
CA LEU A 90 -7.26 1.62 -11.60
C LEU A 90 -6.38 2.68 -10.93
N PHE A 91 -5.32 2.24 -10.26
CA PHE A 91 -4.40 3.12 -9.57
C PHE A 91 -3.56 3.96 -10.54
N PHE A 92 -2.92 3.32 -11.50
CA PHE A 92 -2.05 4.00 -12.47
C PHE A 92 -2.83 4.65 -13.64
N GLY A 93 -4.05 4.18 -13.94
CA GLY A 93 -4.79 4.57 -15.14
C GLY A 93 -4.19 4.02 -16.44
N PRO A 94 -4.89 4.16 -17.57
CA PRO A 94 -4.55 3.43 -18.80
C PRO A 94 -3.18 3.78 -19.38
N GLU A 95 -2.79 5.04 -19.35
CA GLU A 95 -1.54 5.50 -19.97
C GLU A 95 -0.32 5.07 -19.17
N LEU A 96 -0.33 5.36 -17.87
CA LEU A 96 0.78 5.04 -16.98
C LEU A 96 0.90 3.53 -16.77
N TYR A 97 -0.22 2.82 -16.60
CA TYR A 97 -0.24 1.36 -16.55
C TYR A 97 0.39 0.73 -17.78
N SER A 98 0.01 1.20 -18.98
CA SER A 98 0.59 0.69 -20.22
C SER A 98 2.10 0.95 -20.31
N LYS A 99 2.55 2.10 -19.84
CA LYS A 99 3.98 2.46 -19.83
C LYS A 99 4.79 1.57 -18.85
N ILE A 100 4.26 1.31 -17.66
CA ILE A 100 4.94 0.55 -16.60
C ILE A 100 4.96 -0.96 -16.94
N PHE A 101 3.78 -1.51 -17.22
CA PHE A 101 3.59 -2.96 -17.32
C PHE A 101 3.65 -3.50 -18.76
N GLN A 102 3.78 -2.62 -19.77
CA GLN A 102 3.76 -2.98 -21.20
C GLN A 102 2.49 -3.78 -21.57
N LYS A 103 1.38 -3.49 -20.92
CA LYS A 103 0.07 -4.11 -21.09
C LYS A 103 -1.01 -3.04 -21.27
N LYS A 104 -2.04 -3.35 -22.05
CA LYS A 104 -3.20 -2.47 -22.21
C LYS A 104 -4.11 -2.59 -20.98
N SER A 105 -4.52 -1.46 -20.42
CA SER A 105 -5.55 -1.42 -19.39
C SER A 105 -6.93 -1.81 -19.96
N LYS A 106 -7.74 -2.48 -19.14
CA LYS A 106 -9.16 -2.76 -19.41
C LYS A 106 -10.07 -1.59 -19.05
N PHE A 107 -9.55 -0.64 -18.25
CA PHE A 107 -10.27 0.54 -17.77
C PHE A 107 -9.79 1.77 -18.55
N SER A 108 -10.69 2.75 -18.69
CA SER A 108 -10.43 3.99 -19.43
C SER A 108 -10.39 5.22 -18.52
N ASP A 109 -10.73 5.05 -17.25
CA ASP A 109 -10.76 6.14 -16.29
C ASP A 109 -9.33 6.59 -15.93
N LYS A 110 -9.22 7.84 -15.51
CA LYS A 110 -7.96 8.40 -15.00
C LYS A 110 -7.47 7.61 -13.79
N GLY A 111 -6.15 7.48 -13.67
CA GLY A 111 -5.53 6.80 -12.55
C GLY A 111 -5.79 7.51 -11.22
N LEU A 112 -6.04 6.73 -10.16
CA LEU A 112 -6.21 7.28 -8.82
C LEU A 112 -4.96 8.05 -8.35
N ILE A 113 -3.77 7.66 -8.82
CA ILE A 113 -2.49 8.33 -8.55
C ILE A 113 -2.49 9.80 -9.00
N GLU A 114 -3.32 10.19 -9.97
CA GLU A 114 -3.45 11.58 -10.40
C GLU A 114 -4.04 12.49 -9.31
N ASN A 115 -4.66 11.91 -8.27
CA ASN A 115 -5.16 12.64 -7.11
C ASN A 115 -4.10 12.86 -6.03
N ASP A 116 -2.88 12.34 -6.21
CA ASP A 116 -1.79 12.53 -5.25
C ASP A 116 -1.44 14.04 -5.16
N ASN A 117 -1.46 14.55 -3.95
CA ASN A 117 -1.01 15.91 -3.67
C ASN A 117 0.39 15.87 -3.06
N VAL A 118 1.40 16.25 -3.83
CA VAL A 118 2.79 16.27 -3.38
C VAL A 118 3.03 17.52 -2.54
N ILE A 119 3.19 17.35 -1.24
CA ILE A 119 3.45 18.44 -0.28
C ILE A 119 4.96 18.71 -0.08
N VAL A 120 5.81 17.76 -0.40
CA VAL A 120 7.27 17.91 -0.29
C VAL A 120 7.76 18.79 -1.45
N THR A 121 8.49 19.86 -1.11
CA THR A 121 9.04 20.77 -2.12
C THR A 121 10.52 20.48 -2.39
N SER A 122 10.98 20.81 -3.60
CA SER A 122 12.40 20.76 -3.96
C SER A 122 13.30 21.53 -2.97
N GLU A 123 12.83 22.69 -2.51
CA GLU A 123 13.55 23.54 -1.56
C GLU A 123 13.72 22.86 -0.19
N LEU A 124 12.65 22.22 0.30
CA LEU A 124 12.73 21.45 1.54
C LEU A 124 13.76 20.32 1.42
N VAL A 125 13.71 19.56 0.32
CA VAL A 125 14.63 18.43 0.10
C VAL A 125 16.08 18.92 0.01
N GLU A 126 16.35 20.02 -0.70
CA GLU A 126 17.70 20.61 -0.77
C GLU A 126 18.19 21.07 0.60
N THR A 127 17.30 21.61 1.43
CA THR A 127 17.64 21.99 2.81
C THR A 127 18.02 20.77 3.65
N LEU A 128 17.25 19.68 3.53
CA LEU A 128 17.56 18.43 4.20
C LEU A 128 18.86 17.79 3.71
N LYS A 129 19.10 17.80 2.39
CA LYS A 129 20.37 17.33 1.81
C LYS A 129 21.58 18.04 2.41
N LYS A 130 21.54 19.35 2.47
CA LYS A 130 22.61 20.15 3.09
C LYS A 130 22.80 19.79 4.57
N LYS A 131 21.68 19.66 5.32
CA LYS A 131 21.72 19.36 6.76
C LYS A 131 22.26 17.97 7.07
N PHE A 132 21.98 16.98 6.20
CA PHE A 132 22.31 15.56 6.42
C PHE A 132 23.41 15.07 5.46
N ASN A 133 24.17 15.96 4.81
CA ASN A 133 25.27 15.63 3.91
C ASN A 133 24.86 14.62 2.83
N ASP A 134 23.78 14.91 2.12
CA ASP A 134 23.15 14.08 1.08
C ASP A 134 22.67 12.69 1.54
N LYS A 135 22.71 12.40 2.85
CA LYS A 135 22.27 11.12 3.41
C LYS A 135 20.77 11.14 3.72
N ILE A 136 19.97 11.26 2.69
CA ILE A 136 18.51 11.19 2.76
C ILE A 136 17.97 10.11 1.83
N ALA A 137 17.09 9.25 2.33
CA ALA A 137 16.48 8.16 1.59
C ALA A 137 14.97 8.06 1.92
N ILE A 138 14.25 7.32 1.11
CA ILE A 138 12.83 7.06 1.27
C ILE A 138 12.65 5.60 1.70
N VAL A 139 11.81 5.37 2.72
CA VAL A 139 11.30 4.04 3.07
C VAL A 139 9.80 4.12 3.09
N THR A 140 9.15 3.48 2.14
CA THR A 140 7.70 3.62 1.90
C THR A 140 7.05 2.30 1.54
N GLY A 141 5.77 2.14 1.86
CA GLY A 141 4.93 1.03 1.41
C GLY A 141 4.75 1.00 -0.11
N ARG A 142 4.79 2.17 -0.77
CA ARG A 142 4.61 2.27 -2.23
C ARG A 142 5.81 1.74 -3.01
N GLY A 143 5.55 1.26 -4.22
CA GLY A 143 6.57 0.85 -5.19
C GLY A 143 7.28 2.03 -5.86
N LEU A 144 8.45 1.78 -6.42
CA LEU A 144 9.27 2.79 -7.11
C LEU A 144 8.50 3.46 -8.26
N ASN A 145 7.70 2.70 -9.00
CA ASN A 145 6.91 3.25 -10.11
C ASN A 145 5.91 4.31 -9.64
N ALA A 146 5.20 4.04 -8.53
CA ALA A 146 4.26 4.99 -7.94
C ALA A 146 4.97 6.24 -7.42
N ILE A 147 6.05 6.06 -6.66
CA ILE A 147 6.84 7.18 -6.12
C ILE A 147 7.49 8.00 -7.25
N SER A 148 7.99 7.36 -8.30
CA SER A 148 8.56 8.07 -9.47
C SER A 148 7.51 8.91 -10.18
N SER A 149 6.30 8.40 -10.29
CA SER A 149 5.19 9.13 -10.90
C SER A 149 4.72 10.32 -10.06
N SER A 150 4.63 10.15 -8.74
CA SER A 150 4.18 11.22 -7.85
C SER A 150 5.25 12.29 -7.63
N LEU A 151 6.50 11.91 -7.32
CA LEU A 151 7.57 12.86 -7.00
C LEU A 151 8.29 13.44 -8.21
N ASN A 152 8.24 12.76 -9.36
CA ASN A 152 8.93 13.20 -10.59
C ASN A 152 10.40 13.55 -10.31
N GLU A 153 10.82 14.75 -10.72
CA GLU A 153 12.21 15.23 -10.57
C GLU A 153 12.66 15.35 -9.10
N ILE A 154 11.72 15.51 -8.16
CA ILE A 154 12.06 15.61 -6.73
C ILE A 154 12.68 14.31 -6.23
N LEU A 155 12.26 13.15 -6.78
CA LEU A 155 12.81 11.85 -6.41
C LEU A 155 14.33 11.77 -6.59
N ASN A 156 14.87 12.38 -7.64
CA ASN A 156 16.31 12.38 -7.93
C ASN A 156 17.15 13.13 -6.90
N LYS A 157 16.51 13.85 -6.00
CA LYS A 157 17.17 14.54 -4.89
C LYS A 157 17.40 13.65 -3.68
N PHE A 158 16.75 12.50 -3.62
CA PHE A 158 16.97 11.48 -2.60
C PHE A 158 18.01 10.45 -3.08
N ASN A 159 18.58 9.74 -2.13
CA ASN A 159 19.44 8.60 -2.44
C ASN A 159 18.55 7.39 -2.78
N VAL A 160 18.18 7.29 -4.07
CA VAL A 160 17.23 6.27 -4.54
C VAL A 160 17.79 4.85 -4.40
N GLU A 161 19.10 4.65 -4.61
CA GLU A 161 19.75 3.33 -4.47
C GLU A 161 19.65 2.75 -3.04
N ASN A 162 19.65 3.63 -2.04
CA ASN A 162 19.54 3.23 -0.64
C ASN A 162 18.14 3.50 -0.07
N SER A 163 17.19 3.84 -0.92
CA SER A 163 15.76 3.88 -0.58
C SER A 163 15.14 2.48 -0.65
N VAL A 164 14.03 2.29 0.06
CA VAL A 164 13.32 1.01 0.10
C VAL A 164 11.86 1.24 -0.27
N PHE A 165 11.43 0.60 -1.34
CA PHE A 165 10.09 0.64 -1.89
C PHE A 165 9.44 -0.71 -1.63
N LEU A 166 8.69 -0.82 -0.53
CA LEU A 166 8.27 -2.11 0.04
C LEU A 166 7.33 -2.91 -0.86
N GLU A 167 6.56 -2.26 -1.71
CA GLU A 167 5.76 -2.95 -2.72
C GLU A 167 6.62 -3.75 -3.72
N ASP A 168 7.87 -3.34 -3.95
CA ASP A 168 8.81 -4.02 -4.85
C ASP A 168 9.65 -5.08 -4.13
N GLU A 169 9.46 -5.25 -2.82
CA GLU A 169 10.21 -6.15 -1.95
C GLU A 169 9.37 -7.37 -1.54
N PRO A 170 10.03 -8.42 -1.01
CA PRO A 170 9.32 -9.51 -0.37
C PRO A 170 8.42 -9.03 0.78
N ARG A 171 7.25 -9.62 0.91
CA ARG A 171 6.21 -9.19 1.83
C ARG A 171 6.62 -9.24 3.33
N ASP A 172 7.57 -10.08 3.67
CA ASP A 172 8.12 -10.18 5.03
C ASP A 172 8.96 -8.96 5.46
N LEU A 173 9.35 -8.10 4.52
CA LEU A 173 9.99 -6.81 4.79
C LEU A 173 9.01 -5.67 5.06
N ALA A 174 7.69 -5.92 4.91
CA ALA A 174 6.68 -4.91 5.18
C ALA A 174 6.77 -4.39 6.63
N LYS A 175 6.44 -3.13 6.84
CA LYS A 175 6.33 -2.55 8.18
C LYS A 175 5.34 -3.35 9.03
N PRO A 176 5.58 -3.52 10.30
CA PRO A 176 6.58 -2.84 11.16
C PRO A 176 7.98 -3.50 11.18
N ASN A 177 8.32 -4.37 10.24
CA ASN A 177 9.66 -4.99 10.22
C ASN A 177 10.75 -3.90 10.09
N PRO A 178 11.70 -3.79 11.05
CA PRO A 178 12.72 -2.76 11.01
C PRO A 178 13.80 -2.94 9.94
N GLN A 179 13.83 -4.08 9.24
CA GLN A 179 14.90 -4.41 8.29
C GLN A 179 14.97 -3.43 7.12
N SER A 180 13.83 -2.88 6.67
CA SER A 180 13.79 -1.86 5.63
C SER A 180 14.52 -0.58 6.03
N LEU A 181 14.30 -0.10 7.26
CA LEU A 181 15.01 1.06 7.82
C LEU A 181 16.48 0.78 8.05
N ILE A 182 16.81 -0.40 8.59
CA ILE A 182 18.20 -0.83 8.83
C ILE A 182 18.96 -0.91 7.50
N ARG A 183 18.33 -1.42 6.44
CA ARG A 183 18.93 -1.50 5.10
C ARG A 183 19.23 -0.11 4.53
N ALA A 184 18.27 0.79 4.57
CA ALA A 184 18.46 2.18 4.13
C ALA A 184 19.57 2.89 4.93
N MET A 185 19.57 2.75 6.25
CA MET A 185 20.57 3.34 7.13
C MET A 185 21.99 2.83 6.82
N LYS A 186 22.14 1.51 6.61
CA LYS A 186 23.42 0.90 6.24
C LYS A 186 23.89 1.38 4.87
N GLY A 187 23.00 1.44 3.89
CA GLY A 187 23.31 1.94 2.54
C GLY A 187 23.80 3.38 2.55
N LEU A 188 23.20 4.23 3.39
CA LEU A 188 23.65 5.61 3.61
C LEU A 188 24.94 5.71 4.44
N ASN A 189 25.55 4.59 4.83
CA ASN A 189 26.71 4.55 5.72
C ASN A 189 26.52 5.45 6.97
N SER A 190 25.39 5.23 7.67
CA SER A 190 25.02 6.00 8.85
C SER A 190 24.81 5.07 10.04
N LYS A 191 25.30 5.49 11.22
CA LYS A 191 25.10 4.77 12.49
C LYS A 191 23.85 5.23 13.22
N ASN A 192 23.44 6.47 12.98
CA ASN A 192 22.24 7.08 13.56
C ASN A 192 21.39 7.64 12.43
N CYS A 193 20.07 7.54 12.56
CA CYS A 193 19.14 8.15 11.62
C CYS A 193 17.99 8.84 12.37
N LEU A 194 17.41 9.80 11.71
CA LEU A 194 16.08 10.32 12.03
C LEU A 194 15.12 9.74 11.01
N TYR A 195 14.12 9.02 11.47
CA TYR A 195 13.02 8.57 10.65
C TYR A 195 11.78 9.41 10.93
N VAL A 196 11.08 9.81 9.88
CA VAL A 196 9.83 10.57 9.96
C VAL A 196 8.78 9.79 9.20
N GLY A 197 7.75 9.36 9.90
CA GLY A 197 6.60 8.62 9.37
C GLY A 197 5.29 9.17 9.92
N ASP A 198 4.19 8.75 9.34
CA ASP A 198 2.83 9.22 9.65
C ASP A 198 1.92 8.12 10.20
N SER A 199 2.43 6.89 10.29
CA SER A 199 1.66 5.74 10.77
C SER A 199 2.23 5.14 12.07
N MET A 200 1.40 4.39 12.80
CA MET A 200 1.83 3.70 14.02
C MET A 200 2.93 2.67 13.76
N GLU A 201 2.92 2.03 12.61
CA GLU A 201 3.93 1.06 12.20
C GLU A 201 5.32 1.66 11.98
N ASP A 202 5.38 2.96 11.83
CA ASP A 202 6.65 3.68 11.72
C ASP A 202 7.33 3.85 13.09
N ILE A 203 6.64 3.53 14.20
CA ILE A 203 7.06 3.83 15.57
C ILE A 203 7.25 2.56 16.42
N ILE A 204 6.68 1.44 16.01
CA ILE A 204 6.68 0.15 16.77
C ILE A 204 8.00 -0.58 16.61
#